data_76c2c5f44daf6f83cfd8302723f196a0
#
_entry.id   76c2c5f44daf6f83cfd8302723f196a0
#
_cell.length_a   1.000
_cell.length_b   1.000
_cell.length_c   1.000
_cell.angle_alpha   90.00
_cell.angle_beta   90.00
_cell.angle_gamma   90.00
#
_symmetry.space_group_name_H-M   'P 1'
#
loop_
_entity.id
_entity.type
_entity.pdbx_description
1 polymer ?
#
loop_
_entity_poly.entity_id
_entity_poly.type
_entity_poly.pdbx_seq_one_letter_code
_entity_poly.pdbx_strand_id
1 'polypeptide(L)'
;MNKKFLAMAALALITTGTQAKVKLPHILGDNMILQQNTEANLWGWDKPGTTVEVTTSWSGLKYSAKTGKDGKWAVKVQTPKASNTPLSITFDDGEKTTLNNVLAGEVWVCAGQSNMEMPVKGFGNCPVEGYNKAVLEANQYKGVHYVKIPSVMSSKPLDDANCEWKTINPETVGDASATGYFFAQVVNKT
;
A
#
# COMPACT_ATOMS: atom_id res chain seq x y z
N MET A 1 52.71 13.89 -51.09
CA MET A 1 51.26 13.60 -51.07
C MET A 1 50.88 13.09 -49.67
N ASN A 2 50.41 13.98 -48.81
CA ASN A 2 50.06 13.64 -47.43
C ASN A 2 48.55 13.46 -47.32
N LYS A 3 48.11 12.20 -47.08
CA LYS A 3 46.71 11.89 -46.79
C LYS A 3 46.51 12.01 -45.29
N LYS A 4 45.82 13.05 -44.85
CA LYS A 4 45.33 13.24 -43.48
C LYS A 4 44.08 12.38 -43.31
N PHE A 5 44.15 11.32 -42.53
CA PHE A 5 42.98 10.58 -42.07
C PHE A 5 42.31 11.39 -40.96
N LEU A 6 41.11 11.86 -41.23
CA LEU A 6 40.25 12.51 -40.26
C LEU A 6 39.44 11.39 -39.55
N ALA A 7 39.89 11.00 -38.37
CA ALA A 7 39.11 10.08 -37.51
C ALA A 7 37.97 10.87 -36.83
N MET A 8 36.74 10.67 -37.28
CA MET A 8 35.55 11.22 -36.66
C MET A 8 35.15 10.26 -35.54
N ALA A 9 35.50 10.58 -34.32
CA ALA A 9 34.99 9.87 -33.11
C ALA A 9 33.54 10.27 -32.87
N ALA A 10 32.62 9.39 -33.21
CA ALA A 10 31.22 9.54 -32.81
C ALA A 10 31.09 9.27 -31.30
N LEU A 11 31.00 10.33 -30.51
CA LEU A 11 30.72 10.28 -29.09
C LEU A 11 29.22 9.96 -28.92
N ALA A 12 28.90 8.68 -28.76
CA ALA A 12 27.54 8.25 -28.39
C ALA A 12 27.26 8.75 -26.96
N LEU A 13 26.52 9.86 -26.83
CA LEU A 13 25.95 10.27 -25.55
C LEU A 13 24.90 9.21 -25.15
N ILE A 14 25.32 8.27 -24.31
CA ILE A 14 24.40 7.44 -23.57
C ILE A 14 23.74 8.33 -22.52
N THR A 15 22.61 8.92 -22.86
CA THR A 15 21.75 9.57 -21.86
C THR A 15 21.17 8.46 -20.98
N THR A 16 21.82 8.18 -19.86
CA THR A 16 21.21 7.44 -18.76
C THR A 16 20.09 8.32 -18.22
N GLY A 17 18.94 8.26 -18.88
CA GLY A 17 17.73 8.86 -18.34
C GLY A 17 17.47 8.21 -16.98
N THR A 18 17.59 8.98 -15.89
CA THR A 18 17.06 8.58 -14.60
C THR A 18 15.57 8.32 -14.80
N GLN A 19 15.20 7.04 -14.88
CA GLN A 19 13.82 6.64 -14.96
C GLN A 19 13.23 6.95 -13.58
N ALA A 20 12.21 7.81 -13.53
CA ALA A 20 11.54 8.08 -12.27
C ALA A 20 10.74 6.82 -11.92
N LYS A 21 11.02 6.24 -10.77
CA LYS A 21 10.35 5.08 -10.21
C LYS A 21 8.84 5.34 -10.09
N VAL A 22 8.03 4.30 -10.37
CA VAL A 22 6.57 4.35 -10.21
C VAL A 22 6.21 4.89 -8.82
N LYS A 23 5.34 5.89 -8.78
CA LYS A 23 4.82 6.45 -7.54
C LYS A 23 3.48 5.82 -7.21
N LEU A 24 3.38 5.24 -6.01
CA LEU A 24 2.15 4.65 -5.48
C LEU A 24 1.50 5.61 -4.46
N PRO A 25 0.15 5.60 -4.33
CA PRO A 25 -0.51 6.28 -3.22
C PRO A 25 -0.17 5.56 -1.91
N HIS A 26 -0.16 6.29 -0.80
CA HIS A 26 0.22 5.75 0.51
C HIS A 26 -0.64 4.57 0.98
N ILE A 27 -1.91 4.53 0.52
CA ILE A 27 -2.81 3.41 0.82
C ILE A 27 -2.36 2.09 0.18
N LEU A 28 -1.57 2.13 -0.90
CA LEU A 28 -0.91 0.98 -1.50
C LEU A 28 0.50 0.88 -0.93
N GLY A 29 0.65 0.16 0.15
CA GLY A 29 1.91 0.04 0.89
C GLY A 29 2.14 -1.36 1.45
N ASP A 30 3.30 -1.56 2.03
CA ASP A 30 3.59 -2.77 2.78
C ASP A 30 2.53 -2.99 3.87
N ASN A 31 2.25 -4.23 4.20
CA ASN A 31 1.24 -4.64 5.18
C ASN A 31 -0.21 -4.34 4.77
N MET A 32 -0.52 -3.89 3.55
CA MET A 32 -1.90 -3.65 3.15
C MET A 32 -2.72 -4.94 3.08
N ILE A 33 -4.04 -4.81 3.24
CA ILE A 33 -5.00 -5.89 2.99
C ILE A 33 -5.82 -5.54 1.76
N LEU A 34 -5.94 -6.49 0.84
CA LEU A 34 -6.86 -6.43 -0.29
C LEU A 34 -8.11 -7.25 0.01
N GLN A 35 -9.27 -6.75 -0.38
CA GLN A 35 -10.52 -7.53 -0.30
C GLN A 35 -10.34 -8.83 -1.07
N GLN A 36 -10.69 -9.97 -0.43
CA GLN A 36 -10.58 -11.30 -1.02
C GLN A 36 -11.57 -11.54 -2.16
N ASN A 37 -11.27 -12.52 -3.05
CA ASN A 37 -12.16 -13.04 -4.10
C ASN A 37 -12.81 -11.97 -4.98
N THR A 38 -12.08 -10.89 -5.30
CA THR A 38 -12.59 -9.79 -6.12
C THR A 38 -11.51 -9.21 -7.03
N GLU A 39 -11.90 -8.26 -7.86
CA GLU A 39 -10.94 -7.43 -8.57
C GLU A 39 -10.57 -6.20 -7.74
N ALA A 40 -9.32 -6.13 -7.28
CA ALA A 40 -8.78 -4.97 -6.58
C ALA A 40 -8.17 -3.97 -7.56
N ASN A 41 -8.47 -2.69 -7.38
CA ASN A 41 -7.84 -1.61 -8.14
C ASN A 41 -6.47 -1.28 -7.54
N LEU A 42 -5.45 -1.28 -8.39
CA LEU A 42 -4.13 -0.75 -8.10
C LEU A 42 -3.89 0.44 -9.01
N TRP A 43 -3.35 1.52 -8.49
CA TRP A 43 -3.14 2.76 -9.25
C TRP A 43 -1.96 3.54 -8.74
N GLY A 44 -1.53 4.51 -9.52
CA GLY A 44 -0.45 5.41 -9.14
C GLY A 44 -0.13 6.41 -10.24
N TRP A 45 1.07 6.93 -10.16
CA TRP A 45 1.56 7.94 -11.08
C TRP A 45 2.90 7.52 -11.66
N ASP A 46 3.11 7.92 -12.91
CA ASP A 46 4.36 7.74 -13.62
C ASP A 46 4.44 8.74 -14.79
N LYS A 47 5.54 8.74 -15.53
CA LYS A 47 5.66 9.56 -16.74
C LYS A 47 4.61 9.16 -17.77
N PRO A 48 3.94 10.13 -18.42
CA PRO A 48 3.00 9.84 -19.49
C PRO A 48 3.59 8.91 -20.56
N GLY A 49 2.84 7.87 -20.90
CA GLY A 49 3.23 6.89 -21.90
C GLY A 49 4.07 5.71 -21.39
N THR A 50 4.57 5.74 -20.16
CA THR A 50 5.24 4.59 -19.53
C THR A 50 4.25 3.45 -19.35
N THR A 51 4.70 2.22 -19.56
CA THR A 51 3.94 1.02 -19.23
C THR A 51 4.39 0.51 -17.88
N VAL A 52 3.46 0.38 -16.94
CA VAL A 52 3.67 -0.22 -15.63
C VAL A 52 3.18 -1.67 -15.69
N GLU A 53 4.09 -2.62 -15.51
CA GLU A 53 3.76 -4.04 -15.36
C GLU A 53 3.55 -4.35 -13.88
N VAL A 54 2.48 -5.06 -13.54
CA VAL A 54 2.15 -5.47 -12.17
C VAL A 54 2.15 -6.99 -12.11
N THR A 55 2.96 -7.56 -11.24
CA THR A 55 3.04 -9.01 -11.00
C THR A 55 2.61 -9.33 -9.58
N THR A 56 1.70 -10.30 -9.44
CA THR A 56 1.19 -10.74 -8.15
C THR A 56 1.80 -12.09 -7.76
N SER A 57 2.25 -12.25 -6.51
CA SER A 57 2.90 -13.47 -6.04
C SER A 57 1.97 -14.69 -5.97
N TRP A 58 0.67 -14.47 -5.80
CA TRP A 58 -0.31 -15.56 -5.61
C TRP A 58 -0.76 -16.24 -6.90
N SER A 59 -0.62 -15.58 -8.03
CA SER A 59 -1.01 -16.16 -9.32
C SER A 59 0.11 -16.17 -10.34
N GLY A 60 1.16 -15.37 -10.11
CA GLY A 60 2.21 -15.12 -11.10
C GLY A 60 1.71 -14.40 -12.37
N LEU A 61 0.44 -14.00 -12.39
CA LEU A 61 -0.12 -13.26 -13.52
C LEU A 61 0.50 -11.88 -13.60
N LYS A 62 0.70 -11.45 -14.84
CA LYS A 62 1.17 -10.12 -15.19
C LYS A 62 0.01 -9.30 -15.71
N TYR A 63 -0.15 -8.15 -15.13
CA TYR A 63 -1.10 -7.13 -15.56
C TYR A 63 -0.31 -5.93 -16.04
N SER A 64 -0.82 -5.17 -16.98
CA SER A 64 -0.15 -3.98 -17.46
C SER A 64 -1.10 -2.83 -17.65
N ALA A 65 -0.63 -1.63 -17.35
CA ALA A 65 -1.34 -0.38 -17.61
C ALA A 65 -0.39 0.62 -18.24
N LYS A 66 -0.88 1.38 -19.21
CA LYS A 66 -0.14 2.49 -19.80
C LYS A 66 -0.52 3.79 -19.10
N THR A 67 0.45 4.53 -18.63
CA THR A 67 0.25 5.83 -17.98
C THR A 67 -0.35 6.84 -18.96
N GLY A 68 -1.45 7.44 -18.56
CA GLY A 68 -2.15 8.45 -19.32
C GLY A 68 -1.38 9.77 -19.48
N LYS A 69 -1.93 10.69 -20.26
CA LYS A 69 -1.36 12.03 -20.42
C LYS A 69 -1.35 12.86 -19.13
N ASP A 70 -2.23 12.51 -18.20
CA ASP A 70 -2.37 13.09 -16.87
C ASP A 70 -1.36 12.51 -15.85
N GLY A 71 -0.50 11.59 -16.30
CA GLY A 71 0.47 10.92 -15.45
C GLY A 71 -0.12 9.84 -14.55
N LYS A 72 -1.39 9.43 -14.73
CA LYS A 72 -2.04 8.40 -13.92
C LYS A 72 -2.10 7.07 -14.66
N TRP A 73 -1.99 5.98 -13.92
CA TRP A 73 -2.24 4.62 -14.38
C TRP A 73 -3.12 3.88 -13.39
N ALA A 74 -3.85 2.90 -13.85
CA ALA A 74 -4.64 2.00 -13.03
C ALA A 74 -4.77 0.63 -13.68
N VAL A 75 -4.83 -0.40 -12.85
CA VAL A 75 -5.03 -1.79 -13.28
C VAL A 75 -5.88 -2.52 -12.25
N LYS A 76 -6.66 -3.50 -12.69
CA LYS A 76 -7.39 -4.41 -11.82
C LYS A 76 -6.65 -5.74 -11.72
N VAL A 77 -6.49 -6.23 -10.50
CA VAL A 77 -5.88 -7.53 -10.23
C VAL A 77 -6.86 -8.43 -9.50
N GLN A 78 -6.96 -9.69 -9.93
CA GLN A 78 -7.79 -10.69 -9.25
C GLN A 78 -7.14 -11.07 -7.92
N THR A 79 -7.88 -10.93 -6.82
CA THR A 79 -7.40 -11.28 -5.47
C THR A 79 -7.75 -12.72 -5.12
N PRO A 80 -6.90 -13.42 -4.34
CA PRO A 80 -7.17 -14.78 -3.90
C PRO A 80 -8.15 -14.82 -2.72
N LYS A 81 -8.54 -16.01 -2.31
CA LYS A 81 -9.24 -16.26 -1.06
C LYS A 81 -8.38 -15.81 0.14
N ALA A 82 -9.04 -15.37 1.21
CA ALA A 82 -8.40 -14.97 2.46
C ALA A 82 -7.39 -16.00 2.97
N SER A 83 -6.24 -15.51 3.41
CA SER A 83 -5.17 -16.33 3.99
C SER A 83 -4.25 -15.44 4.82
N ASN A 84 -3.68 -16.01 5.89
CA ASN A 84 -2.61 -15.38 6.66
C ASN A 84 -1.22 -15.57 6.05
N THR A 85 -1.13 -16.13 4.83
CA THR A 85 0.14 -16.25 4.10
C THR A 85 0.50 -14.90 3.49
N PRO A 86 1.66 -14.33 3.83
CA PRO A 86 2.11 -13.07 3.25
C PRO A 86 2.28 -13.17 1.74
N LEU A 87 1.74 -12.20 1.03
CA LEU A 87 1.80 -12.05 -0.41
C LEU A 87 2.67 -10.84 -0.76
N SER A 88 3.04 -10.71 -2.03
CA SER A 88 3.72 -9.53 -2.55
C SER A 88 3.16 -9.09 -3.90
N ILE A 89 3.33 -7.81 -4.21
CA ILE A 89 2.99 -7.21 -5.49
C ILE A 89 4.19 -6.43 -5.98
N THR A 90 4.64 -6.72 -7.19
CA THR A 90 5.75 -6.01 -7.82
C THR A 90 5.23 -5.15 -8.97
N PHE A 91 5.59 -3.89 -8.96
CA PHE A 91 5.37 -2.91 -10.01
C PHE A 91 6.70 -2.71 -10.74
N ASP A 92 6.68 -2.71 -12.06
CA ASP A 92 7.87 -2.61 -12.90
C ASP A 92 7.58 -1.62 -14.04
N ASP A 93 8.25 -0.49 -14.03
CA ASP A 93 8.25 0.53 -15.07
C ASP A 93 9.62 0.64 -15.77
N GLY A 94 10.48 -0.37 -15.51
CA GLY A 94 11.92 -0.41 -15.80
C GLY A 94 12.76 -0.39 -14.51
N GLU A 95 12.14 0.03 -13.38
CA GLU A 95 12.67 -0.12 -12.02
C GLU A 95 11.61 -0.79 -11.14
N LYS A 96 11.99 -1.85 -10.41
CA LYS A 96 11.05 -2.63 -9.61
C LYS A 96 10.77 -1.98 -8.26
N THR A 97 9.47 -1.85 -7.94
CA THR A 97 8.95 -1.53 -6.62
C THR A 97 8.13 -2.71 -6.13
N THR A 98 8.44 -3.27 -4.97
CA THR A 98 7.72 -4.42 -4.43
C THR A 98 7.09 -4.06 -3.10
N LEU A 99 5.78 -4.31 -2.98
CA LEU A 99 5.05 -4.26 -1.72
C LEU A 99 5.05 -5.65 -1.10
N ASN A 100 5.39 -5.71 0.19
CA ASN A 100 5.55 -6.94 0.94
C ASN A 100 4.49 -7.06 2.03
N ASN A 101 4.34 -8.29 2.56
CA ASN A 101 3.40 -8.60 3.61
C ASN A 101 1.96 -8.15 3.29
N VAL A 102 1.57 -8.25 2.03
CA VAL A 102 0.20 -8.01 1.57
C VAL A 102 -0.65 -9.23 1.97
N LEU A 103 -1.84 -9.01 2.50
CA LEU A 103 -2.79 -10.08 2.77
C LEU A 103 -4.03 -9.94 1.88
N ALA A 104 -4.71 -11.05 1.63
CA ALA A 104 -6.08 -11.08 1.13
C ALA A 104 -7.02 -11.42 2.28
N GLY A 105 -8.06 -10.63 2.48
CA GLY A 105 -8.99 -10.80 3.60
C GLY A 105 -10.22 -9.91 3.48
N GLU A 106 -10.93 -9.74 4.58
CA GLU A 106 -12.03 -8.78 4.65
C GLU A 106 -11.52 -7.38 4.95
N VAL A 107 -11.95 -6.41 4.16
CA VAL A 107 -11.60 -5.00 4.32
C VAL A 107 -12.81 -4.23 4.84
N TRP A 108 -12.66 -3.61 6.00
CA TRP A 108 -13.72 -2.83 6.63
C TRP A 108 -13.35 -1.35 6.66
N VAL A 109 -14.29 -0.49 6.27
CA VAL A 109 -14.16 0.96 6.40
C VAL A 109 -14.81 1.38 7.71
N CYS A 110 -13.99 1.80 8.67
CA CYS A 110 -14.44 2.28 9.98
C CYS A 110 -14.48 3.81 9.94
N ALA A 111 -15.67 4.38 9.83
CA ALA A 111 -15.88 5.83 9.78
C ALA A 111 -16.68 6.31 10.98
N GLY A 112 -16.35 7.49 11.50
CA GLY A 112 -17.01 8.08 12.66
C GLY A 112 -16.28 9.33 13.14
N GLN A 113 -16.57 9.69 14.38
CA GLN A 113 -15.95 10.82 15.09
C GLN A 113 -15.15 10.32 16.30
N SER A 114 -15.28 10.98 17.44
CA SER A 114 -14.49 10.78 18.65
C SER A 114 -14.38 9.31 19.11
N ASN A 115 -15.47 8.54 19.05
CA ASN A 115 -15.42 7.12 19.43
C ASN A 115 -14.61 6.27 18.44
N MET A 116 -14.61 6.62 17.17
CA MET A 116 -13.82 5.93 16.17
C MET A 116 -12.35 6.37 16.20
N GLU A 117 -12.08 7.61 16.61
CA GLU A 117 -10.73 8.14 16.78
C GLU A 117 -10.06 7.69 18.07
N MET A 118 -10.84 7.29 19.08
CA MET A 118 -10.32 6.82 20.37
C MET A 118 -9.34 5.66 20.14
N PRO A 119 -8.05 5.82 20.47
CA PRO A 119 -7.09 4.73 20.31
C PRO A 119 -7.23 3.71 21.45
N VAL A 120 -6.80 2.48 21.24
CA VAL A 120 -6.84 1.40 22.25
C VAL A 120 -6.13 1.81 23.53
N LYS A 121 -5.05 2.60 23.45
CA LYS A 121 -4.36 3.16 24.64
C LYS A 121 -5.12 4.26 25.35
N GLY A 122 -6.23 4.74 24.78
CA GLY A 122 -6.97 5.88 25.27
C GLY A 122 -6.29 7.22 25.00
N PHE A 123 -6.96 8.31 25.35
CA PHE A 123 -6.34 9.63 25.46
C PHE A 123 -5.82 9.83 26.89
N GLY A 124 -4.94 10.80 27.11
CA GLY A 124 -4.21 10.95 28.37
C GLY A 124 -5.06 10.96 29.65
N ASN A 125 -6.31 11.49 29.56
CA ASN A 125 -7.29 11.55 30.66
C ASN A 125 -8.50 10.63 30.48
N CYS A 126 -8.53 9.83 29.42
CA CYS A 126 -9.62 8.92 29.07
C CYS A 126 -9.03 7.57 28.70
N PRO A 127 -8.66 6.72 29.68
CA PRO A 127 -8.15 5.39 29.41
C PRO A 127 -9.25 4.49 28.83
N VAL A 128 -8.85 3.57 27.95
CA VAL A 128 -9.72 2.50 27.44
C VAL A 128 -9.55 1.26 28.30
N GLU A 129 -10.66 0.73 28.79
CA GLU A 129 -10.65 -0.53 29.52
C GLU A 129 -10.13 -1.66 28.62
N GLY A 130 -9.29 -2.53 29.17
CA GLY A 130 -8.71 -3.66 28.43
C GLY A 130 -7.44 -3.33 27.64
N TYR A 131 -6.88 -2.14 27.69
CA TYR A 131 -5.65 -1.78 26.98
C TYR A 131 -4.50 -2.75 27.28
N ASN A 132 -4.21 -3.00 28.56
CA ASN A 132 -3.11 -3.92 28.94
C ASN A 132 -3.34 -5.34 28.40
N LYS A 133 -4.58 -5.81 28.43
CA LYS A 133 -4.96 -7.09 27.85
C LYS A 133 -4.76 -7.09 26.33
N ALA A 134 -5.17 -6.02 25.64
CA ALA A 134 -4.97 -5.88 24.20
C ALA A 134 -3.49 -5.95 23.82
N VAL A 135 -2.59 -5.32 24.59
CA VAL A 135 -1.13 -5.40 24.36
C VAL A 135 -0.63 -6.83 24.56
N LEU A 136 -1.02 -7.51 25.63
CA LEU A 136 -0.58 -8.88 25.92
C LEU A 136 -1.06 -9.89 24.85
N GLU A 137 -2.26 -9.72 24.33
CA GLU A 137 -2.88 -10.61 23.36
C GLU A 137 -2.61 -10.22 21.90
N ALA A 138 -1.99 -9.07 21.64
CA ALA A 138 -1.83 -8.51 20.30
C ALA A 138 -1.22 -9.51 19.30
N ASN A 139 -0.24 -10.30 19.71
CA ASN A 139 0.40 -11.30 18.85
C ASN A 139 -0.52 -12.44 18.40
N GLN A 140 -1.70 -12.59 19.00
CA GLN A 140 -2.71 -13.57 18.56
C GLN A 140 -3.48 -13.08 17.33
N TYR A 141 -3.41 -11.78 17.00
CA TYR A 141 -4.17 -11.11 15.94
C TYR A 141 -3.29 -10.62 14.79
N LYS A 142 -2.24 -11.37 14.46
CA LYS A 142 -1.28 -11.00 13.38
C LYS A 142 -1.91 -10.85 11.99
N GLY A 143 -3.08 -11.47 11.76
CA GLY A 143 -3.85 -11.30 10.53
C GLY A 143 -4.69 -10.01 10.49
N VAL A 144 -4.73 -9.25 11.59
CA VAL A 144 -5.43 -7.97 11.64
C VAL A 144 -4.43 -6.84 11.35
N HIS A 145 -4.66 -6.14 10.26
CA HIS A 145 -3.91 -4.95 9.89
C HIS A 145 -4.84 -3.75 9.89
N TYR A 146 -4.31 -2.58 10.12
CA TYR A 146 -5.09 -1.35 10.06
C TYR A 146 -4.31 -0.23 9.39
N VAL A 147 -5.04 0.70 8.83
CA VAL A 147 -4.52 1.98 8.35
C VAL A 147 -5.39 3.10 8.92
N LYS A 148 -4.78 4.14 9.44
CA LYS A 148 -5.48 5.33 9.89
C LYS A 148 -5.31 6.42 8.86
N ILE A 149 -6.42 6.82 8.24
CA ILE A 149 -6.43 7.96 7.31
C ILE A 149 -6.52 9.23 8.15
N PRO A 150 -5.54 10.14 8.07
CA PRO A 150 -5.56 11.38 8.85
C PRO A 150 -6.69 12.30 8.39
N SER A 151 -7.31 12.99 9.35
CA SER A 151 -8.28 14.05 9.05
C SER A 151 -7.52 15.27 8.50
N VAL A 152 -7.84 15.67 7.28
CA VAL A 152 -7.30 16.86 6.64
C VAL A 152 -8.43 17.72 6.08
N MET A 153 -8.32 19.04 6.21
CA MET A 153 -9.23 19.95 5.55
C MET A 153 -8.79 20.17 4.10
N SER A 154 -9.70 19.94 3.17
CA SER A 154 -9.47 20.19 1.75
C SER A 154 -10.74 20.69 1.08
N SER A 155 -10.62 21.65 0.19
CA SER A 155 -11.72 22.15 -0.65
C SER A 155 -11.99 21.28 -1.87
N LYS A 156 -11.13 20.26 -2.12
CA LYS A 156 -11.24 19.34 -3.26
C LYS A 156 -10.93 17.92 -2.80
N PRO A 157 -11.50 16.90 -3.46
CA PRO A 157 -11.08 15.52 -3.24
C PRO A 157 -9.56 15.40 -3.44
N LEU A 158 -8.90 14.61 -2.58
CA LEU A 158 -7.48 14.32 -2.68
C LEU A 158 -7.30 12.94 -3.31
N ASP A 159 -6.29 12.82 -4.16
CA ASP A 159 -5.95 11.54 -4.81
C ASP A 159 -5.09 10.64 -3.91
N ASP A 160 -4.59 11.17 -2.78
CA ASP A 160 -3.71 10.47 -1.84
C ASP A 160 -3.88 11.03 -0.42
N ALA A 161 -3.57 10.22 0.58
CA ALA A 161 -3.54 10.59 1.97
C ALA A 161 -2.26 10.03 2.61
N ASN A 162 -1.56 10.85 3.39
CA ASN A 162 -0.35 10.39 4.08
C ASN A 162 -0.72 9.40 5.20
N CYS A 163 -0.74 8.12 4.87
CA CYS A 163 -1.12 7.03 5.75
C CYS A 163 -0.18 5.84 5.56
N GLU A 164 -0.16 4.94 6.55
CA GLU A 164 0.65 3.74 6.54
C GLU A 164 -0.12 2.59 7.16
N TRP A 165 -0.08 1.41 6.53
CA TRP A 165 -0.63 0.19 7.09
C TRP A 165 0.25 -0.33 8.22
N LYS A 166 -0.40 -0.77 9.30
CA LYS A 166 0.26 -1.37 10.45
C LYS A 166 -0.35 -2.73 10.75
N THR A 167 0.51 -3.67 11.11
CA THR A 167 0.08 -4.97 11.67
C THR A 167 -0.22 -4.79 13.15
N ILE A 168 -1.17 -5.55 13.69
CA ILE A 168 -1.41 -5.59 15.13
C ILE A 168 -0.30 -6.38 15.82
N ASN A 169 0.37 -5.71 16.74
CA ASN A 169 1.38 -6.26 17.64
C ASN A 169 1.41 -5.41 18.94
N PRO A 170 2.18 -5.79 19.99
CA PRO A 170 2.23 -5.04 21.25
C PRO A 170 2.63 -3.57 21.10
N GLU A 171 3.40 -3.22 20.07
CA GLU A 171 3.91 -1.86 19.85
C GLU A 171 2.89 -0.98 19.10
N THR A 172 2.07 -1.57 18.23
CA THR A 172 1.18 -0.86 17.32
C THR A 172 -0.28 -0.86 17.76
N VAL A 173 -0.73 -1.86 18.52
CA VAL A 173 -2.13 -2.01 18.95
C VAL A 173 -2.66 -0.79 19.70
N GLY A 174 -1.80 -0.13 20.47
CA GLY A 174 -2.18 1.05 21.24
C GLY A 174 -2.69 2.21 20.39
N ASP A 175 -2.22 2.34 19.15
CA ASP A 175 -2.57 3.43 18.23
C ASP A 175 -3.78 3.10 17.33
N ALA A 176 -4.20 1.84 17.28
CA ALA A 176 -5.39 1.43 16.53
C ALA A 176 -6.65 2.04 17.14
N SER A 177 -7.69 2.28 16.33
CA SER A 177 -9.02 2.64 16.84
C SER A 177 -9.52 1.56 17.80
N ALA A 178 -9.92 1.91 19.02
CA ALA A 178 -10.44 0.95 19.99
C ALA A 178 -11.67 0.24 19.45
N THR A 179 -12.63 0.98 18.90
CA THR A 179 -13.84 0.43 18.29
C THR A 179 -13.51 -0.51 17.14
N GLY A 180 -12.61 -0.09 16.23
CA GLY A 180 -12.19 -0.90 15.09
C GLY A 180 -11.44 -2.16 15.53
N TYR A 181 -10.53 -2.04 16.51
CA TYR A 181 -9.74 -3.17 16.99
C TYR A 181 -10.60 -4.24 17.70
N PHE A 182 -11.47 -3.83 18.63
CA PHE A 182 -12.32 -4.78 19.33
C PHE A 182 -13.35 -5.44 18.39
N PHE A 183 -13.86 -4.72 17.40
CA PHE A 183 -14.64 -5.31 16.32
C PHE A 183 -13.83 -6.36 15.55
N ALA A 184 -12.61 -6.01 15.11
CA ALA A 184 -11.75 -6.90 14.36
C ALA A 184 -11.39 -8.17 15.15
N GLN A 185 -11.23 -8.10 16.48
CA GLN A 185 -11.01 -9.27 17.33
C GLN A 185 -12.17 -10.28 17.28
N VAL A 186 -13.41 -9.76 17.20
CA VAL A 186 -14.60 -10.65 17.10
C VAL A 186 -14.65 -11.31 15.73
N VAL A 187 -14.48 -10.52 14.66
CA VAL A 187 -14.56 -11.03 13.29
C VAL A 187 -13.41 -11.99 12.96
N ASN A 188 -12.22 -11.77 13.50
CA ASN A 188 -11.05 -12.62 13.24
C ASN A 188 -11.15 -14.02 13.90
N LYS A 189 -12.08 -14.22 14.84
CA LYS A 189 -12.32 -15.51 15.51
C LYS A 189 -13.35 -16.39 14.81
N THR A 190 -14.07 -15.84 13.85
CA THR A 190 -15.09 -16.52 13.04
C THR A 190 -14.53 -16.93 11.69
#